data_a637f1b7c66f5905791f09ede9648038
#
_entry.id   a637f1b7c66f5905791f09ede9648038
#
_cell.length_a   1.000
_cell.length_b   1.000
_cell.length_c   1.000
_cell.angle_alpha   90.00
_cell.angle_beta   90.00
_cell.angle_gamma   90.00
#
_symmetry.space_group_name_H-M   'P 1'
#
loop_
_entity.id
_entity.type
_entity.pdbx_description
1 polymer ?
#
loop_
_entity_poly.entity_id
_entity_poly.type
_entity_poly.pdbx_seq_one_letter_code
_entity_poly.pdbx_strand_id
1 'polypeptide(L)'
;MFSLKNKWILITGASSGFGAAAARSFGARSAKLLLGARRVDRLEKVAAAAKKAGAAAAHFHALDVSRTTSVENFIRWTKTHLKSRPLHILVNNAGGAIGLDTVVTGLDADWETMIQSNVLGLLRMTRAALPLMPHHAGASIINIGSLAGRAAYAGGSAYGAAKAGELQITRALRLELFGTGIRVGTIDPGLAETEFSLVRFKGDKQRAREVYAGTCPLTAEDLAETIVWVASRPPHVNIDEILIKPTDQADMGKVFRRAKNNS
;
A
#
# COMPACT_ATOMS: atom_id res chain seq x y z
N MET A 1 3.12 19.39 -13.24
CA MET A 1 2.61 18.34 -12.35
C MET A 1 1.26 17.87 -12.91
N PHE A 2 1.00 16.58 -13.04
CA PHE A 2 -0.30 16.06 -13.48
C PHE A 2 -1.36 16.33 -12.40
N SER A 3 -2.47 16.98 -12.79
CA SER A 3 -3.51 17.35 -11.83
C SER A 3 -4.30 16.13 -11.37
N LEU A 4 -4.43 15.96 -10.07
CA LEU A 4 -5.23 14.91 -9.43
C LEU A 4 -6.69 15.35 -9.15
N LYS A 5 -7.01 16.63 -9.41
CA LYS A 5 -8.35 17.16 -9.20
C LYS A 5 -9.39 16.36 -10.00
N ASN A 6 -10.43 15.89 -9.33
CA ASN A 6 -11.51 15.08 -9.89
C ASN A 6 -11.08 13.70 -10.47
N LYS A 7 -9.83 13.27 -10.30
CA LYS A 7 -9.38 11.93 -10.70
C LYS A 7 -9.88 10.87 -9.74
N TRP A 8 -10.36 9.74 -10.25
CA TRP A 8 -10.76 8.61 -9.44
C TRP A 8 -9.54 7.78 -9.04
N ILE A 9 -9.41 7.54 -7.75
CA ILE A 9 -8.31 6.84 -7.12
C ILE A 9 -8.88 5.73 -6.24
N LEU A 10 -8.45 4.51 -6.47
CA LEU A 10 -8.80 3.35 -5.66
C LEU A 10 -7.63 2.99 -4.76
N ILE A 11 -7.88 2.87 -3.46
CA ILE A 11 -6.86 2.53 -2.46
C ILE A 11 -7.32 1.30 -1.69
N THR A 12 -6.53 0.23 -1.75
CA THR A 12 -6.74 -0.98 -0.94
C THR A 12 -6.06 -0.85 0.41
N GLY A 13 -6.57 -1.53 1.44
CA GLY A 13 -6.01 -1.43 2.80
C GLY A 13 -6.15 -0.02 3.41
N ALA A 14 -7.16 0.74 3.00
CA ALA A 14 -7.31 2.16 3.34
C ALA A 14 -7.75 2.44 4.78
N SER A 15 -7.97 1.42 5.63
CA SER A 15 -8.51 1.61 6.99
C SER A 15 -7.50 2.08 8.03
N SER A 16 -6.20 2.08 7.72
CA SER A 16 -5.12 2.52 8.62
C SER A 16 -3.80 2.79 7.88
N GLY A 17 -2.79 3.23 8.60
CA GLY A 17 -1.41 3.39 8.11
C GLY A 17 -1.32 4.18 6.82
N PHE A 18 -0.49 3.69 5.90
CA PHE A 18 -0.21 4.37 4.62
C PHE A 18 -1.46 4.59 3.77
N GLY A 19 -2.38 3.62 3.71
CA GLY A 19 -3.61 3.75 2.93
C GLY A 19 -4.54 4.85 3.44
N ALA A 20 -4.67 4.99 4.76
CA ALA A 20 -5.46 6.05 5.38
C ALA A 20 -4.81 7.44 5.20
N ALA A 21 -3.48 7.54 5.36
CA ALA A 21 -2.74 8.76 5.12
C ALA A 21 -2.81 9.17 3.64
N ALA A 22 -2.61 8.22 2.72
CA ALA A 22 -2.75 8.46 1.28
C ALA A 22 -4.14 8.98 0.90
N ALA A 23 -5.21 8.42 1.51
CA ALA A 23 -6.58 8.90 1.27
C ALA A 23 -6.74 10.38 1.65
N ARG A 24 -6.17 10.81 2.79
CA ARG A 24 -6.17 12.24 3.19
C ARG A 24 -5.36 13.09 2.23
N SER A 25 -4.16 12.67 1.87
CA SER A 25 -3.25 13.41 0.99
C SER A 25 -3.80 13.55 -0.44
N PHE A 26 -4.46 12.53 -0.99
CA PHE A 26 -5.20 12.62 -2.24
C PHE A 26 -6.45 13.51 -2.09
N GLY A 27 -7.12 13.46 -0.94
CA GLY A 27 -8.22 14.35 -0.62
C GLY A 27 -7.83 15.82 -0.72
N ALA A 28 -6.70 16.20 -0.13
CA ALA A 28 -6.14 17.56 -0.21
C ALA A 28 -5.81 18.00 -1.66
N ARG A 29 -5.77 17.08 -2.62
CA ARG A 29 -5.62 17.35 -4.06
C ARG A 29 -6.96 17.33 -4.82
N SER A 30 -8.09 17.39 -4.11
CA SER A 30 -9.45 17.34 -4.66
C SER A 30 -9.72 16.10 -5.52
N ALA A 31 -9.10 14.98 -5.20
CA ALA A 31 -9.34 13.70 -5.87
C ALA A 31 -10.69 13.10 -5.45
N LYS A 32 -11.14 12.10 -6.21
CA LYS A 32 -12.30 11.25 -5.90
C LYS A 32 -11.80 9.88 -5.46
N LEU A 33 -12.24 9.40 -4.32
CA LEU A 33 -11.67 8.24 -3.65
C LEU A 33 -12.65 7.07 -3.58
N LEU A 34 -12.13 5.87 -3.84
CA LEU A 34 -12.77 4.58 -3.64
C LEU A 34 -11.89 3.78 -2.67
N LEU A 35 -12.35 3.63 -1.43
CA LEU A 35 -11.55 3.10 -0.34
C LEU A 35 -12.02 1.69 0.00
N GLY A 36 -11.10 0.72 -0.01
CA GLY A 36 -11.38 -0.68 0.30
C GLY A 36 -10.56 -1.19 1.47
N ALA A 37 -11.18 -1.84 2.44
CA ALA A 37 -10.54 -2.61 3.50
C ALA A 37 -11.56 -3.49 4.24
N ARG A 38 -11.07 -4.38 5.12
CA ARG A 38 -11.92 -5.26 5.93
C ARG A 38 -12.66 -4.51 7.05
N ARG A 39 -12.05 -3.47 7.64
CA ARG A 39 -12.59 -2.72 8.78
C ARG A 39 -13.40 -1.52 8.28
N VAL A 40 -14.70 -1.75 8.05
CA VAL A 40 -15.62 -0.78 7.44
C VAL A 40 -15.86 0.44 8.34
N ASP A 41 -15.97 0.23 9.65
CA ASP A 41 -16.07 1.28 10.66
C ASP A 41 -14.94 2.29 10.60
N ARG A 42 -13.73 1.82 10.33
CA ARG A 42 -12.55 2.67 10.15
C ARG A 42 -12.52 3.36 8.79
N LEU A 43 -12.97 2.67 7.74
CA LEU A 43 -13.07 3.28 6.41
C LEU A 43 -14.00 4.50 6.40
N GLU A 44 -15.10 4.45 7.15
CA GLU A 44 -16.00 5.58 7.30
C GLU A 44 -15.29 6.81 7.86
N LYS A 45 -14.50 6.64 8.92
CA LYS A 45 -13.70 7.71 9.53
C LYS A 45 -12.65 8.26 8.56
N VAL A 46 -11.99 7.38 7.80
CA VAL A 46 -11.00 7.78 6.79
C VAL A 46 -11.65 8.54 5.66
N ALA A 47 -12.82 8.09 5.17
CA ALA A 47 -13.55 8.79 4.12
C ALA A 47 -14.02 10.19 4.58
N ALA A 48 -14.50 10.31 5.82
CA ALA A 48 -14.86 11.61 6.42
C ALA A 48 -13.63 12.53 6.53
N ALA A 49 -12.48 12.02 7.00
CA ALA A 49 -11.24 12.78 7.09
C ALA A 49 -10.72 13.21 5.71
N ALA A 50 -10.81 12.36 4.69
CA ALA A 50 -10.44 12.69 3.33
C ALA A 50 -11.35 13.79 2.74
N LYS A 51 -12.66 13.74 3.00
CA LYS A 51 -13.60 14.82 2.62
C LYS A 51 -13.26 16.13 3.31
N LYS A 52 -12.98 16.09 4.61
CA LYS A 52 -12.54 17.28 5.36
C LYS A 52 -11.24 17.87 4.81
N ALA A 53 -10.34 17.03 4.30
CA ALA A 53 -9.11 17.46 3.64
C ALA A 53 -9.33 18.06 2.23
N GLY A 54 -10.52 17.93 1.64
CA GLY A 54 -10.87 18.53 0.34
C GLY A 54 -11.19 17.54 -0.78
N ALA A 55 -11.35 16.23 -0.49
CA ALA A 55 -11.71 15.24 -1.51
C ALA A 55 -13.04 15.60 -2.19
N ALA A 56 -13.05 15.60 -3.52
CA ALA A 56 -14.25 15.87 -4.30
C ALA A 56 -15.35 14.79 -4.12
N ALA A 57 -14.92 13.58 -3.77
CA ALA A 57 -15.77 12.47 -3.31
C ALA A 57 -14.91 11.48 -2.53
N ALA A 58 -15.50 10.81 -1.52
CA ALA A 58 -14.86 9.68 -0.86
C ALA A 58 -15.94 8.65 -0.52
N HIS A 59 -15.85 7.50 -1.16
CA HIS A 59 -16.73 6.36 -0.96
C HIS A 59 -15.91 5.18 -0.43
N PHE A 60 -16.53 4.29 0.30
CA PHE A 60 -15.86 3.13 0.88
C PHE A 60 -16.74 1.89 0.85
N HIS A 61 -16.11 0.73 0.80
CA HIS A 61 -16.79 -0.56 0.85
C HIS A 61 -15.86 -1.63 1.44
N ALA A 62 -16.45 -2.69 1.97
CA ALA A 62 -15.71 -3.85 2.46
C ALA A 62 -14.88 -4.48 1.34
N LEU A 63 -13.61 -4.78 1.64
CA LEU A 63 -12.69 -5.45 0.72
C LEU A 63 -11.72 -6.34 1.50
N ASP A 64 -11.72 -7.61 1.16
CA ASP A 64 -10.68 -8.56 1.52
C ASP A 64 -9.99 -9.03 0.24
N VAL A 65 -8.78 -8.54 -0.01
CA VAL A 65 -8.01 -8.86 -1.23
C VAL A 65 -7.58 -10.34 -1.30
N SER A 66 -7.57 -11.04 -0.16
CA SER A 66 -7.26 -12.47 -0.12
C SER A 66 -8.36 -13.36 -0.72
N ARG A 67 -9.56 -12.80 -0.96
CA ARG A 67 -10.76 -13.52 -1.43
C ARG A 67 -11.24 -12.98 -2.76
N THR A 68 -11.21 -13.81 -3.80
CA THR A 68 -11.63 -13.43 -5.17
C THR A 68 -13.04 -12.86 -5.20
N THR A 69 -14.01 -13.49 -4.53
CA THR A 69 -15.40 -13.02 -4.47
C THR A 69 -15.55 -11.64 -3.82
N SER A 70 -14.71 -11.33 -2.81
CA SER A 70 -14.69 -10.00 -2.20
C SER A 70 -14.17 -8.93 -3.18
N VAL A 71 -13.11 -9.26 -3.93
CA VAL A 71 -12.57 -8.38 -4.97
C VAL A 71 -13.60 -8.12 -6.07
N GLU A 72 -14.29 -9.15 -6.53
CA GLU A 72 -15.34 -9.03 -7.55
C GLU A 72 -16.50 -8.14 -7.09
N ASN A 73 -16.97 -8.33 -5.85
CA ASN A 73 -18.01 -7.50 -5.26
C ASN A 73 -17.56 -6.04 -5.14
N PHE A 74 -16.32 -5.81 -4.69
CA PHE A 74 -15.75 -4.47 -4.56
C PHE A 74 -15.62 -3.79 -5.94
N ILE A 75 -15.21 -4.50 -6.98
CA ILE A 75 -15.11 -3.95 -8.35
C ILE A 75 -16.51 -3.68 -8.92
N ARG A 76 -17.50 -4.52 -8.64
CA ARG A 76 -18.90 -4.25 -9.03
C ARG A 76 -19.40 -2.96 -8.40
N TRP A 77 -19.19 -2.80 -7.10
CA TRP A 77 -19.49 -1.57 -6.38
C TRP A 77 -18.69 -0.36 -6.92
N THR A 78 -17.42 -0.53 -7.24
CA THR A 78 -16.58 0.51 -7.87
C THR A 78 -17.21 1.02 -9.17
N LYS A 79 -17.68 0.12 -10.03
CA LYS A 79 -18.32 0.47 -11.32
C LYS A 79 -19.55 1.35 -11.14
N THR A 80 -20.37 1.13 -10.10
CA THR A 80 -21.55 1.98 -9.83
C THR A 80 -21.19 3.42 -9.51
N HIS A 81 -20.03 3.66 -8.88
CA HIS A 81 -19.55 5.00 -8.54
C HIS A 81 -18.82 5.67 -9.71
N LEU A 82 -18.10 4.91 -10.51
CA LEU A 82 -17.43 5.45 -11.70
C LEU A 82 -18.43 5.94 -12.76
N LYS A 83 -19.59 5.28 -12.93
CA LYS A 83 -20.59 5.66 -13.93
C LYS A 83 -19.96 5.87 -15.31
N SER A 84 -19.23 4.85 -15.81
CA SER A 84 -18.46 4.85 -17.06
C SER A 84 -17.26 5.81 -17.12
N ARG A 85 -16.96 6.56 -16.04
CA ARG A 85 -15.72 7.34 -15.93
C ARG A 85 -14.54 6.43 -15.60
N PRO A 86 -13.34 6.74 -16.08
CA PRO A 86 -12.18 5.90 -15.88
C PRO A 86 -11.66 5.95 -14.43
N LEU A 87 -11.10 4.83 -13.99
CA LEU A 87 -10.24 4.74 -12.80
C LEU A 87 -8.82 5.23 -13.19
N HIS A 88 -8.35 6.30 -12.59
CA HIS A 88 -7.06 6.88 -12.96
C HIS A 88 -5.87 6.28 -12.19
N ILE A 89 -6.06 5.96 -10.92
CA ILE A 89 -4.98 5.45 -10.07
C ILE A 89 -5.49 4.28 -9.24
N LEU A 90 -4.70 3.20 -9.24
CA LEU A 90 -4.82 2.08 -8.31
C LEU A 90 -3.63 2.12 -7.36
N VAL A 91 -3.90 2.19 -6.05
CA VAL A 91 -2.90 2.00 -5.00
C VAL A 91 -3.13 0.65 -4.34
N ASN A 92 -2.31 -0.33 -4.69
CA ASN A 92 -2.26 -1.63 -4.04
C ASN A 92 -1.45 -1.51 -2.74
N ASN A 93 -2.15 -1.19 -1.65
CA ASN A 93 -1.54 -1.02 -0.34
C ASN A 93 -1.98 -2.11 0.66
N ALA A 94 -3.05 -2.86 0.36
CA ALA A 94 -3.48 -3.95 1.22
C ALA A 94 -2.44 -5.06 1.27
N GLY A 95 -2.04 -5.43 2.49
CA GLY A 95 -1.06 -6.45 2.77
C GLY A 95 -0.60 -6.35 4.22
N GLY A 96 0.38 -7.15 4.59
CA GLY A 96 0.95 -7.11 5.93
C GLY A 96 1.83 -8.32 6.23
N ALA A 97 2.43 -8.31 7.42
CA ALA A 97 3.22 -9.42 7.96
C ALA A 97 2.57 -9.99 9.21
N ILE A 98 2.82 -11.26 9.46
CA ILE A 98 2.41 -11.96 10.68
C ILE A 98 3.65 -12.68 11.24
N GLY A 99 3.97 -12.43 12.50
CA GLY A 99 5.10 -13.05 13.20
C GLY A 99 6.49 -12.60 12.74
N LEU A 100 7.47 -13.17 13.41
CA LEU A 100 8.91 -13.11 13.11
C LEU A 100 9.54 -14.49 13.35
N ASP A 101 8.76 -15.52 13.07
CA ASP A 101 9.16 -16.89 13.32
C ASP A 101 10.14 -17.37 12.24
N THR A 102 11.12 -18.17 12.66
CA THR A 102 12.02 -18.85 11.71
C THR A 102 11.24 -19.90 10.92
N VAL A 103 11.83 -20.44 9.86
CA VAL A 103 11.19 -21.52 9.08
C VAL A 103 10.90 -22.76 9.96
N VAL A 104 11.74 -23.00 10.98
CA VAL A 104 11.57 -24.14 11.90
C VAL A 104 10.34 -23.97 12.81
N THR A 105 10.01 -22.74 13.19
CA THR A 105 8.96 -22.45 14.20
C THR A 105 7.72 -21.77 13.62
N GLY A 106 7.74 -21.41 12.34
CA GLY A 106 6.65 -20.71 11.68
C GLY A 106 5.43 -21.58 11.43
N LEU A 107 4.27 -20.94 11.28
CA LEU A 107 3.00 -21.60 11.06
C LEU A 107 2.58 -21.46 9.60
N ASP A 108 2.18 -22.54 8.96
CA ASP A 108 1.67 -22.58 7.57
C ASP A 108 0.53 -21.57 7.37
N ALA A 109 -0.41 -21.48 8.31
CA ALA A 109 -1.54 -20.56 8.23
C ALA A 109 -1.12 -19.06 8.18
N ASP A 110 -0.04 -18.71 8.90
CA ASP A 110 0.52 -17.34 8.85
C ASP A 110 1.20 -17.10 7.50
N TRP A 111 1.93 -18.07 6.96
CA TRP A 111 2.57 -18.00 5.65
C TRP A 111 1.54 -17.90 4.52
N GLU A 112 0.53 -18.77 4.52
CA GLU A 112 -0.59 -18.72 3.56
C GLU A 112 -1.30 -17.37 3.58
N THR A 113 -1.57 -16.83 4.78
CA THR A 113 -2.20 -15.52 4.94
C THR A 113 -1.36 -14.41 4.32
N MET A 114 -0.03 -14.45 4.50
CA MET A 114 0.87 -13.46 3.90
C MET A 114 0.91 -13.57 2.37
N ILE A 115 1.00 -14.77 1.81
CA ILE A 115 0.98 -14.99 0.36
C ILE A 115 -0.38 -14.60 -0.24
N GLN A 116 -1.48 -14.99 0.39
CA GLN A 116 -2.84 -14.70 -0.08
C GLN A 116 -3.13 -13.18 -0.13
N SER A 117 -2.65 -12.44 0.88
CA SER A 117 -2.92 -11.00 0.94
C SER A 117 -1.95 -10.17 0.10
N ASN A 118 -0.64 -10.43 0.21
CA ASN A 118 0.38 -9.61 -0.44
C ASN A 118 0.55 -9.98 -1.92
N VAL A 119 0.66 -11.26 -2.26
CA VAL A 119 0.92 -11.71 -3.64
C VAL A 119 -0.37 -11.85 -4.45
N LEU A 120 -1.23 -12.78 -4.02
CA LEU A 120 -2.46 -13.07 -4.77
C LEU A 120 -3.45 -11.92 -4.69
N GLY A 121 -3.49 -11.20 -3.56
CA GLY A 121 -4.33 -10.02 -3.39
C GLY A 121 -3.96 -8.90 -4.37
N LEU A 122 -2.68 -8.63 -4.56
CA LEU A 122 -2.19 -7.66 -5.54
C LEU A 122 -2.59 -8.07 -6.97
N LEU A 123 -2.36 -9.32 -7.34
CA LEU A 123 -2.73 -9.85 -8.67
C LEU A 123 -4.23 -9.76 -8.91
N ARG A 124 -5.07 -10.19 -7.95
CA ARG A 124 -6.53 -10.14 -8.04
C ARG A 124 -7.04 -8.72 -8.25
N MET A 125 -6.58 -7.79 -7.41
CA MET A 125 -7.01 -6.39 -7.49
C MET A 125 -6.55 -5.74 -8.79
N THR A 126 -5.31 -5.94 -9.20
CA THR A 126 -4.78 -5.38 -10.45
C THR A 126 -5.56 -5.90 -11.63
N ARG A 127 -5.72 -7.22 -11.76
CA ARG A 127 -6.50 -7.86 -12.84
C ARG A 127 -7.92 -7.30 -12.93
N ALA A 128 -8.58 -7.13 -11.79
CA ALA A 128 -9.97 -6.69 -11.74
C ALA A 128 -10.13 -5.17 -12.00
N ALA A 129 -9.12 -4.36 -11.68
CA ALA A 129 -9.14 -2.91 -11.87
C ALA A 129 -8.68 -2.47 -13.27
N LEU A 130 -7.78 -3.21 -13.92
CA LEU A 130 -7.22 -2.88 -15.24
C LEU A 130 -8.26 -2.53 -16.31
N PRO A 131 -9.36 -3.28 -16.47
CA PRO A 131 -10.39 -2.93 -17.45
C PRO A 131 -11.11 -1.59 -17.21
N LEU A 132 -10.93 -0.99 -16.03
CA LEU A 132 -11.50 0.31 -15.65
C LEU A 132 -10.52 1.46 -15.90
N MET A 133 -9.27 1.16 -16.21
CA MET A 133 -8.20 2.16 -16.35
C MET A 133 -8.09 2.63 -17.79
N PRO A 134 -7.94 3.95 -18.03
CA PRO A 134 -7.85 4.48 -19.39
C PRO A 134 -6.44 4.31 -19.94
N HIS A 135 -6.35 3.96 -21.21
CA HIS A 135 -5.10 3.98 -21.95
C HIS A 135 -4.70 5.42 -22.32
N HIS A 136 -3.40 5.70 -22.37
CA HIS A 136 -2.78 6.97 -22.80
C HIS A 136 -3.29 8.25 -22.07
N ALA A 137 -3.92 8.10 -20.90
CA ALA A 137 -4.49 9.20 -20.13
C ALA A 137 -3.79 9.45 -18.77
N GLY A 138 -2.58 8.93 -18.60
CA GLY A 138 -1.78 9.10 -17.39
C GLY A 138 -2.23 8.25 -16.20
N ALA A 139 -2.91 7.13 -16.46
CA ALA A 139 -3.27 6.18 -15.43
C ALA A 139 -2.02 5.58 -14.76
N SER A 140 -2.15 5.17 -13.49
CA SER A 140 -1.01 4.64 -12.73
C SER A 140 -1.43 3.54 -11.77
N ILE A 141 -0.63 2.49 -11.69
CA ILE A 141 -0.67 1.45 -10.66
C ILE A 141 0.53 1.67 -9.74
N ILE A 142 0.27 1.88 -8.46
CA ILE A 142 1.29 2.08 -7.44
C ILE A 142 1.15 0.96 -6.42
N ASN A 143 2.16 0.11 -6.37
CA ASN A 143 2.22 -0.99 -5.41
C ASN A 143 3.03 -0.57 -4.19
N ILE A 144 2.59 -0.96 -2.99
CA ILE A 144 3.32 -0.67 -1.75
C ILE A 144 4.10 -1.92 -1.36
N GLY A 145 5.35 -1.94 -1.80
CA GLY A 145 6.30 -2.99 -1.51
C GLY A 145 6.91 -2.92 -0.11
N SER A 146 8.18 -3.26 0.01
CA SER A 146 8.94 -3.17 1.27
C SER A 146 10.43 -3.35 1.01
N LEU A 147 11.30 -2.76 1.84
CA LEU A 147 12.70 -3.13 1.93
C LEU A 147 12.89 -4.66 2.12
N ALA A 148 11.95 -5.32 2.82
CA ALA A 148 11.94 -6.78 3.01
C ALA A 148 11.86 -7.60 1.71
N GLY A 149 11.38 -7.02 0.61
CA GLY A 149 11.43 -7.65 -0.72
C GLY A 149 12.78 -7.51 -1.42
N ARG A 150 13.70 -6.72 -0.85
CA ARG A 150 15.03 -6.44 -1.43
C ARG A 150 16.18 -6.99 -0.59
N ALA A 151 15.97 -7.17 0.70
CA ALA A 151 17.00 -7.64 1.62
C ALA A 151 16.42 -8.64 2.62
N ALA A 152 17.15 -9.72 2.87
CA ALA A 152 16.74 -10.78 3.79
C ALA A 152 17.03 -10.40 5.25
N TYR A 153 16.24 -10.99 6.15
CA TYR A 153 16.47 -10.91 7.60
C TYR A 153 15.89 -12.16 8.29
N ALA A 154 16.44 -12.52 9.43
CA ALA A 154 15.98 -13.67 10.21
C ALA A 154 14.52 -13.49 10.66
N GLY A 155 13.70 -14.53 10.52
CA GLY A 155 12.26 -14.50 10.80
C GLY A 155 11.42 -13.77 9.73
N GLY A 156 12.02 -13.36 8.62
CA GLY A 156 11.35 -12.66 7.53
C GLY A 156 11.06 -13.52 6.30
N SER A 157 11.26 -14.83 6.35
CA SER A 157 11.23 -15.70 5.16
C SER A 157 9.95 -15.57 4.33
N ALA A 158 8.79 -15.77 4.91
CA ALA A 158 7.53 -15.72 4.18
C ALA A 158 7.13 -14.29 3.78
N TYR A 159 7.30 -13.32 4.68
CA TYR A 159 7.01 -11.92 4.36
C TYR A 159 7.99 -11.36 3.31
N GLY A 160 9.28 -11.65 3.44
CA GLY A 160 10.30 -11.26 2.46
C GLY A 160 10.03 -11.87 1.10
N ALA A 161 9.71 -13.17 1.04
CA ALA A 161 9.32 -13.85 -0.20
C ALA A 161 8.07 -13.22 -0.84
N ALA A 162 7.05 -12.89 -0.03
CA ALA A 162 5.83 -12.23 -0.52
C ALA A 162 6.15 -10.85 -1.11
N LYS A 163 6.98 -10.05 -0.44
CA LYS A 163 7.37 -8.71 -0.92
C LYS A 163 8.34 -8.74 -2.11
N ALA A 164 9.22 -9.74 -2.18
CA ALA A 164 10.02 -10.01 -3.39
C ALA A 164 9.13 -10.41 -4.57
N GLY A 165 8.10 -11.22 -4.31
CA GLY A 165 7.07 -11.57 -5.30
C GLY A 165 6.31 -10.33 -5.80
N GLU A 166 5.88 -9.42 -4.91
CA GLU A 166 5.24 -8.15 -5.32
C GLU A 166 6.15 -7.30 -6.21
N LEU A 167 7.44 -7.19 -5.86
CA LEU A 167 8.43 -6.47 -6.67
C LEU A 167 8.55 -7.08 -8.06
N GLN A 168 8.68 -8.40 -8.15
CA GLN A 168 8.79 -9.09 -9.44
C GLN A 168 7.49 -8.98 -10.26
N ILE A 169 6.32 -9.08 -9.63
CA ILE A 169 5.01 -8.85 -10.29
C ILE A 169 4.95 -7.42 -10.83
N THR A 170 5.40 -6.42 -10.07
CA THR A 170 5.43 -5.01 -10.52
C THR A 170 6.27 -4.84 -11.78
N ARG A 171 7.44 -5.49 -11.82
CA ARG A 171 8.33 -5.48 -13.00
C ARG A 171 7.69 -6.16 -14.20
N ALA A 172 7.05 -7.31 -14.01
CA ALA A 172 6.32 -8.03 -15.07
C ALA A 172 5.16 -7.19 -15.61
N LEU A 173 4.32 -6.62 -14.74
CA LEU A 173 3.20 -5.76 -15.13
C LEU A 173 3.64 -4.57 -15.99
N ARG A 174 4.82 -4.01 -15.72
CA ARG A 174 5.37 -2.91 -16.53
C ARG A 174 5.64 -3.35 -17.96
N LEU A 175 6.12 -4.58 -18.15
CA LEU A 175 6.34 -5.16 -19.48
C LEU A 175 5.02 -5.51 -20.17
N GLU A 176 4.06 -6.11 -19.43
CA GLU A 176 2.74 -6.49 -19.95
C GLU A 176 1.92 -5.28 -20.39
N LEU A 177 2.07 -4.14 -19.70
CA LEU A 177 1.34 -2.90 -19.98
C LEU A 177 2.11 -1.92 -20.88
N PHE A 178 3.26 -2.34 -21.41
CA PHE A 178 4.04 -1.53 -22.35
C PHE A 178 3.17 -1.13 -23.56
N GLY A 179 3.25 0.13 -23.97
CA GLY A 179 2.46 0.67 -25.07
C GLY A 179 1.02 1.12 -24.68
N THR A 180 0.51 0.79 -23.49
CA THR A 180 -0.83 1.23 -23.04
C THR A 180 -0.87 2.64 -22.45
N GLY A 181 0.28 3.18 -22.07
CA GLY A 181 0.40 4.46 -21.35
C GLY A 181 0.01 4.38 -19.87
N ILE A 182 -0.27 3.17 -19.33
CA ILE A 182 -0.47 2.94 -17.90
C ILE A 182 0.89 2.82 -17.23
N ARG A 183 1.16 3.68 -16.26
CA ARG A 183 2.39 3.68 -15.48
C ARG A 183 2.31 2.64 -14.38
N VAL A 184 3.40 1.92 -14.12
CA VAL A 184 3.47 0.91 -13.06
C VAL A 184 4.75 1.10 -12.26
N GLY A 185 4.62 1.20 -10.94
CA GLY A 185 5.77 1.32 -10.05
C GLY A 185 5.50 0.81 -8.65
N THR A 186 6.57 0.69 -7.87
CA THR A 186 6.52 0.33 -6.45
C THR A 186 7.19 1.38 -5.58
N ILE A 187 6.67 1.53 -4.36
CA ILE A 187 7.29 2.28 -3.28
C ILE A 187 7.58 1.28 -2.17
N ASP A 188 8.85 1.12 -1.82
CA ASP A 188 9.35 0.10 -0.91
C ASP A 188 9.86 0.76 0.38
N PRO A 189 8.99 0.93 1.41
CA PRO A 189 9.41 1.52 2.66
C PRO A 189 10.31 0.60 3.48
N GLY A 190 11.24 1.21 4.19
CA GLY A 190 11.95 0.62 5.31
C GLY A 190 11.14 0.71 6.60
N LEU A 191 11.83 1.03 7.70
CA LEU A 191 11.24 1.12 9.03
C LEU A 191 10.25 2.29 9.10
N ALA A 192 8.96 1.98 9.22
CA ALA A 192 7.88 2.97 9.28
C ALA A 192 6.91 2.64 10.42
N GLU A 193 6.62 3.63 11.27
CA GLU A 193 5.74 3.44 12.41
C GLU A 193 4.28 3.60 12.00
N THR A 194 3.56 2.49 12.05
CA THR A 194 2.12 2.39 11.79
C THR A 194 1.52 1.27 12.64
N GLU A 195 0.25 0.94 12.44
CA GLU A 195 -0.34 -0.27 13.05
C GLU A 195 0.29 -1.59 12.55
N PHE A 196 1.20 -1.55 11.57
CA PHE A 196 1.81 -2.74 10.98
C PHE A 196 2.45 -3.65 12.03
N SER A 197 3.28 -3.09 12.92
CA SER A 197 3.95 -3.88 13.95
C SER A 197 2.97 -4.47 14.98
N LEU A 198 1.89 -3.74 15.31
CA LEU A 198 0.85 -4.24 16.19
C LEU A 198 0.12 -5.46 15.56
N VAL A 199 -0.19 -5.39 14.27
CA VAL A 199 -0.79 -6.51 13.52
C VAL A 199 0.18 -7.67 13.40
N ARG A 200 1.44 -7.39 13.06
CA ARG A 200 2.50 -8.39 12.93
C ARG A 200 2.67 -9.21 14.20
N PHE A 201 2.64 -8.58 15.35
CA PHE A 201 2.79 -9.24 16.66
C PHE A 201 1.44 -9.60 17.31
N LYS A 202 0.39 -9.77 16.51
CA LYS A 202 -0.93 -10.27 16.96
C LYS A 202 -1.50 -9.49 18.17
N GLY A 203 -1.22 -8.18 18.25
CA GLY A 203 -1.72 -7.28 19.29
C GLY A 203 -0.73 -7.03 20.45
N ASP A 204 0.44 -7.64 20.45
CA ASP A 204 1.49 -7.36 21.45
C ASP A 204 2.04 -5.95 21.28
N LYS A 205 1.57 -5.05 22.13
CA LYS A 205 1.92 -3.64 22.10
C LYS A 205 3.36 -3.37 22.50
N GLN A 206 3.92 -4.19 23.40
CA GLN A 206 5.29 -4.02 23.88
C GLN A 206 6.27 -4.34 22.75
N ARG A 207 6.17 -5.53 22.15
CA ARG A 207 6.99 -5.92 20.99
C ARG A 207 6.83 -4.95 19.82
N ALA A 208 5.62 -4.46 19.58
CA ALA A 208 5.37 -3.49 18.50
C ALA A 208 6.12 -2.17 18.73
N ARG A 209 6.21 -1.66 19.98
CA ARG A 209 6.96 -0.45 20.32
C ARG A 209 8.48 -0.66 20.28
N GLU A 210 8.95 -1.83 20.68
CA GLU A 210 10.37 -2.17 20.70
C GLU A 210 11.01 -2.13 19.31
N VAL A 211 10.22 -2.39 18.24
CA VAL A 211 10.69 -2.27 16.85
C VAL A 211 11.27 -0.88 16.59
N TYR A 212 10.65 0.16 17.12
CA TYR A 212 10.98 1.56 16.85
C TYR A 212 11.84 2.21 17.94
N ALA A 213 12.11 1.50 19.04
CA ALA A 213 12.82 2.06 20.18
C ALA A 213 14.19 2.63 19.78
N GLY A 214 14.44 3.90 20.16
CA GLY A 214 15.67 4.63 19.88
C GLY A 214 15.87 5.06 18.42
N THR A 215 14.85 4.91 17.57
CA THR A 215 14.90 5.34 16.16
C THR A 215 13.94 6.49 15.87
N CYS A 216 14.15 7.17 14.76
CA CYS A 216 13.17 8.08 14.13
C CYS A 216 12.65 7.41 12.86
N PRO A 217 11.56 6.59 12.93
CA PRO A 217 11.03 5.86 11.79
C PRO A 217 10.32 6.79 10.82
N LEU A 218 10.06 6.30 9.60
CA LEU A 218 9.13 6.96 8.69
C LEU A 218 7.73 6.97 9.30
N THR A 219 6.97 7.98 8.97
CA THR A 219 5.55 8.12 9.30
C THR A 219 4.66 7.64 8.15
N ALA A 220 3.36 7.48 8.41
CA ALA A 220 2.41 7.21 7.35
C ALA A 220 2.27 8.40 6.37
N GLU A 221 2.48 9.60 6.84
CA GLU A 221 2.45 10.84 6.08
C GLU A 221 3.61 10.93 5.08
N ASP A 222 4.82 10.53 5.45
CA ASP A 222 5.99 10.51 4.53
C ASP A 222 5.71 9.61 3.31
N LEU A 223 5.10 8.45 3.57
CA LEU A 223 4.71 7.54 2.49
C LEU A 223 3.56 8.09 1.64
N ALA A 224 2.57 8.73 2.27
CA ALA A 224 1.44 9.32 1.58
C ALA A 224 1.88 10.46 0.64
N GLU A 225 2.82 11.30 1.06
CA GLU A 225 3.43 12.35 0.21
C GLU A 225 4.16 11.73 -0.98
N THR A 226 4.95 10.68 -0.74
CA THR A 226 5.66 9.96 -1.80
C THR A 226 4.68 9.33 -2.81
N ILE A 227 3.60 8.69 -2.33
CA ILE A 227 2.55 8.11 -3.18
C ILE A 227 1.91 9.19 -4.06
N VAL A 228 1.52 10.33 -3.47
CA VAL A 228 0.92 11.45 -4.21
C VAL A 228 1.91 12.05 -5.20
N TRP A 229 3.18 12.17 -4.83
CA TRP A 229 4.23 12.66 -5.72
C TRP A 229 4.38 11.76 -6.94
N VAL A 230 4.49 10.44 -6.78
CA VAL A 230 4.54 9.47 -7.89
C VAL A 230 3.30 9.59 -8.77
N ALA A 231 2.11 9.60 -8.17
CA ALA A 231 0.83 9.70 -8.88
C ALA A 231 0.74 10.96 -9.75
N SER A 232 1.34 12.08 -9.31
CA SER A 232 1.28 13.39 -9.95
C SER A 232 2.40 13.64 -10.98
N ARG A 233 3.19 12.65 -11.35
CA ARG A 233 4.18 12.83 -12.43
C ARG A 233 3.48 12.98 -13.78
N PRO A 234 4.10 13.70 -14.74
CA PRO A 234 3.57 13.79 -16.10
C PRO A 234 3.32 12.40 -16.71
N PRO A 235 2.33 12.24 -17.60
CA PRO A 235 1.95 10.92 -18.14
C PRO A 235 3.09 10.11 -18.78
N HIS A 236 4.08 10.79 -19.36
CA HIS A 236 5.25 10.17 -19.99
C HIS A 236 6.37 9.78 -18.99
N VAL A 237 6.22 10.14 -17.70
CA VAL A 237 7.20 9.84 -16.66
C VAL A 237 6.70 8.68 -15.80
N ASN A 238 7.33 7.52 -15.92
CA ASN A 238 7.12 6.39 -15.02
C ASN A 238 8.20 6.40 -13.92
N ILE A 239 7.78 6.32 -12.68
CA ILE A 239 8.67 6.05 -11.56
C ILE A 239 8.58 4.56 -11.27
N ASP A 240 9.63 3.85 -11.60
CA ASP A 240 9.66 2.39 -11.53
C ASP A 240 9.69 1.88 -10.10
N GLU A 241 10.66 2.35 -9.34
CA GLU A 241 10.93 1.85 -8.00
C GLU A 241 11.45 2.97 -7.11
N ILE A 242 10.87 3.11 -5.94
CA ILE A 242 11.36 4.01 -4.89
C ILE A 242 11.65 3.17 -3.64
N LEU A 243 12.90 3.15 -3.21
CA LEU A 243 13.27 2.67 -1.89
C LEU A 243 13.38 3.87 -0.96
N ILE A 244 12.51 3.94 0.06
CA ILE A 244 12.51 5.02 1.05
C ILE A 244 12.74 4.45 2.45
N LYS A 245 13.73 5.00 3.15
CA LYS A 245 14.12 4.57 4.51
C LYS A 245 14.26 5.79 5.41
N PRO A 246 14.04 5.65 6.73
CA PRO A 246 14.46 6.69 7.65
C PRO A 246 15.99 6.82 7.63
N THR A 247 16.50 7.98 7.96
CA THR A 247 17.95 8.23 8.03
C THR A 247 18.66 7.31 9.02
N ASP A 248 17.94 6.82 10.02
CA ASP A 248 18.45 5.89 11.03
C ASP A 248 18.59 4.44 10.48
N GLN A 249 18.12 4.15 9.26
CA GLN A 249 18.18 2.81 8.67
C GLN A 249 19.03 2.77 7.40
N ALA A 250 20.18 2.14 7.49
CA ALA A 250 21.01 1.90 6.31
C ALA A 250 20.57 0.63 5.54
N ASP A 251 20.20 -0.46 6.25
CA ASP A 251 19.71 -1.72 5.67
C ASP A 251 18.81 -2.45 6.67
N MET A 252 18.29 -3.63 6.33
CA MET A 252 17.38 -4.43 7.19
C MET A 252 17.98 -4.69 8.59
N GLY A 253 19.24 -5.06 8.66
CA GLY A 253 19.95 -5.34 9.92
C GLY A 253 20.75 -4.17 10.46
N LYS A 254 20.88 -3.06 9.74
CA LYS A 254 21.73 -1.93 10.14
C LYS A 254 20.87 -0.70 10.43
N VAL A 255 20.47 -0.60 11.69
CA VAL A 255 19.62 0.48 12.23
C VAL A 255 20.35 1.18 13.36
N PHE A 256 20.51 2.49 13.26
CA PHE A 256 21.04 3.31 14.34
C PHE A 256 19.97 3.49 15.43
N ARG A 257 20.34 3.22 16.67
CA ARG A 257 19.47 3.38 17.83
C ARG A 257 20.13 4.29 18.86
N ARG A 258 19.45 5.36 19.19
CA ARG A 258 19.88 6.26 20.25
C ARG A 258 19.79 5.56 21.60
N ALA A 259 20.78 5.75 22.46
CA ALA A 259 20.70 5.31 23.85
C ALA A 259 19.45 5.95 24.50
N LYS A 260 18.75 5.20 25.35
CA LYS A 260 17.73 5.80 26.21
C LYS A 260 18.46 6.80 27.11
N ASN A 261 18.15 8.09 26.97
CA ASN A 261 18.53 9.04 28.01
C ASN A 261 17.82 8.59 29.29
N ASN A 262 18.59 8.07 30.26
CA ASN A 262 18.12 7.89 31.62
C ASN A 262 17.96 9.30 32.23
N SER A 263 16.80 9.92 31.99
CA SER A 263 16.34 11.12 32.70
C SER A 263 15.38 10.72 33.79
#